data_ffbc368d4b3e0f3369b60c589b91d88d
#
_entry.id   ffbc368d4b3e0f3369b60c589b91d88d
#
_cell.length_a   1.000
_cell.length_b   1.000
_cell.length_c   1.000
_cell.angle_alpha   90.00
_cell.angle_beta   90.00
_cell.angle_gamma   90.00
#
_symmetry.space_group_name_H-M   'P 1'
#
loop_
_entity.id
_entity.type
_entity.pdbx_description
1 polymer ?
#
loop_
_entity_poly.entity_id
_entity_poly.type
_entity_poly.pdbx_seq_one_letter_code
_entity_poly.pdbx_strand_id
1 'polypeptide(L)'
;VENLYICSMMKPQLLIGAATSGSGKTTFTMGLLRTLKKRGLQVQPFKCGPDYIDTQFHAIASGRPSINLDTGMMHHHHMQRIYNLYAENADVCVTEGAMGLFDGYSRDKGSAAEIANLLNLPVVLVINARAAAYSVAPMLWGFKHFAQKVKIAGVIFNQVSSASHYAFLKDACTDAGIEALGYIPFADELYIPSRHLGLTVTSKSSMNDVAEKISILIEKYVDIDKLISLCQAVFPCPYTLPYVSEEGINEVFQKKIRIAVARDEAFCFTYHENLKQLSKW
;
A
#
# COMPACT_ATOMS: atom_id res chain seq x y z
N VAL A 1 26.83 -20.44 -13.02
CA VAL A 1 26.56 -19.25 -12.19
C VAL A 1 26.37 -18.11 -13.17
N GLU A 2 25.18 -17.97 -13.71
CA GLU A 2 24.81 -16.78 -14.47
C GLU A 2 24.53 -15.66 -13.47
N ASN A 3 25.49 -14.74 -13.34
CA ASN A 3 25.23 -13.42 -12.78
C ASN A 3 24.27 -12.70 -13.74
N LEU A 4 22.98 -12.86 -13.54
CA LEU A 4 22.00 -11.95 -14.07
C LEU A 4 22.32 -10.57 -13.48
N TYR A 5 23.02 -9.75 -14.24
CA TYR A 5 23.11 -8.31 -13.99
C TYR A 5 21.69 -7.75 -14.17
N ILE A 6 20.90 -7.80 -13.08
CA ILE A 6 19.62 -7.11 -13.04
C ILE A 6 19.97 -5.63 -13.05
N CYS A 7 19.74 -4.96 -14.18
CA CYS A 7 19.93 -3.53 -14.28
C CYS A 7 18.97 -2.87 -13.29
N SER A 8 19.50 -2.38 -12.18
CA SER A 8 18.70 -1.66 -11.20
C SER A 8 18.28 -0.32 -11.78
N MET A 9 17.00 0.01 -11.66
CA MET A 9 16.42 1.26 -12.12
C MET A 9 15.72 1.99 -10.96
N MET A 10 15.61 3.29 -11.05
CA MET A 10 14.75 4.05 -10.13
C MET A 10 13.31 3.97 -10.63
N LYS A 11 12.40 3.60 -9.75
CA LYS A 11 10.96 3.47 -10.04
C LYS A 11 10.17 4.05 -8.89
N PRO A 12 9.06 4.77 -9.15
CA PRO A 12 8.16 5.21 -8.09
C PRO A 12 7.54 4.03 -7.35
N GLN A 13 7.86 3.90 -6.08
CA GLN A 13 7.40 2.86 -5.19
C GLN A 13 7.16 3.46 -3.82
N LEU A 14 6.02 3.22 -3.21
CA LEU A 14 5.72 3.80 -1.90
C LEU A 14 4.91 2.84 -1.04
N LEU A 15 5.05 3.05 0.28
CA LEU A 15 4.15 2.45 1.25
C LEU A 15 3.31 3.56 1.91
N ILE A 16 2.00 3.39 1.93
CA ILE A 16 1.06 4.27 2.63
C ILE A 16 0.89 3.76 4.06
N GLY A 17 1.46 4.48 5.01
CA GLY A 17 1.37 4.21 6.44
C GLY A 17 0.45 5.18 7.16
N ALA A 18 0.16 4.94 8.43
CA ALA A 18 -0.57 5.87 9.29
C ALA A 18 -0.17 5.69 10.76
N ALA A 19 -0.54 6.64 11.60
CA ALA A 19 -0.32 6.55 13.04
C ALA A 19 -1.23 5.50 13.69
N THR A 20 -2.47 5.37 13.19
CA THR A 20 -3.50 4.48 13.75
C THR A 20 -4.40 3.91 12.66
N SER A 21 -5.15 2.86 13.00
CA SER A 21 -6.28 2.42 12.19
C SER A 21 -7.32 3.53 12.07
N GLY A 22 -8.09 3.54 10.98
CA GLY A 22 -9.12 4.56 10.75
C GLY A 22 -8.60 5.94 10.31
N SER A 23 -7.30 6.13 10.10
CA SER A 23 -6.72 7.40 9.64
C SER A 23 -7.11 7.77 8.19
N GLY A 24 -7.68 6.84 7.42
CA GLY A 24 -8.08 7.05 6.03
C GLY A 24 -7.08 6.52 5.00
N LYS A 25 -6.21 5.57 5.38
CA LYS A 25 -5.27 4.92 4.44
C LYS A 25 -5.99 4.39 3.21
N THR A 26 -7.02 3.55 3.40
CA THR A 26 -7.76 2.90 2.30
C THR A 26 -8.43 3.93 1.39
N THR A 27 -9.02 4.99 1.96
CA THR A 27 -9.60 6.10 1.20
C THR A 27 -8.54 6.77 0.32
N PHE A 28 -7.40 7.15 0.91
CA PHE A 28 -6.31 7.76 0.17
C PHE A 28 -5.74 6.82 -0.89
N THR A 29 -5.50 5.55 -0.54
CA THR A 29 -4.96 4.54 -1.46
C THR A 29 -5.86 4.35 -2.68
N MET A 30 -7.16 4.16 -2.47
CA MET A 30 -8.13 4.02 -3.57
C MET A 30 -8.10 5.22 -4.52
N GLY A 31 -8.16 6.42 -3.96
CA GLY A 31 -8.13 7.63 -4.76
C GLY A 31 -6.80 7.80 -5.50
N LEU A 32 -5.67 7.53 -4.85
CA LEU A 32 -4.35 7.60 -5.47
C LEU A 32 -4.21 6.60 -6.63
N LEU A 33 -4.60 5.34 -6.41
CA LEU A 33 -4.59 4.30 -7.44
C LEU A 33 -5.43 4.72 -8.66
N ARG A 34 -6.61 5.28 -8.42
CA ARG A 34 -7.49 5.78 -9.50
C ARG A 34 -6.88 6.98 -10.21
N THR A 35 -6.31 7.93 -9.48
CA THR A 35 -5.65 9.12 -10.04
C THR A 35 -4.48 8.74 -10.93
N LEU A 36 -3.58 7.88 -10.44
CA LEU A 36 -2.42 7.42 -11.21
C LEU A 36 -2.84 6.67 -12.48
N LYS A 37 -3.87 5.81 -12.39
CA LYS A 37 -4.44 5.13 -13.55
C LYS A 37 -5.01 6.11 -14.57
N LYS A 38 -5.74 7.16 -14.13
CA LYS A 38 -6.29 8.21 -15.02
C LYS A 38 -5.19 9.02 -15.70
N ARG A 39 -4.02 9.15 -15.08
CA ARG A 39 -2.82 9.73 -15.68
C ARG A 39 -2.12 8.81 -16.69
N GLY A 40 -2.70 7.63 -16.98
CA GLY A 40 -2.19 6.65 -17.96
C GLY A 40 -1.11 5.71 -17.42
N LEU A 41 -0.81 5.73 -16.11
CA LEU A 41 0.23 4.90 -15.52
C LEU A 41 -0.27 3.48 -15.23
N GLN A 42 0.59 2.50 -15.45
CA GLN A 42 0.39 1.11 -15.01
C GLN A 42 0.70 1.01 -13.52
N VAL A 43 -0.35 0.98 -12.69
CA VAL A 43 -0.19 0.99 -11.23
C VAL A 43 -0.36 -0.40 -10.66
N GLN A 44 0.63 -0.88 -9.90
CA GLN A 44 0.53 -2.15 -9.17
C GLN A 44 0.23 -1.90 -7.70
N PRO A 45 -0.95 -2.30 -7.22
CA PRO A 45 -1.28 -2.23 -5.81
C PRO A 45 -0.79 -3.46 -5.05
N PHE A 46 -0.38 -3.21 -3.79
CA PHE A 46 -0.05 -4.22 -2.79
C PHE A 46 -0.74 -3.88 -1.47
N LYS A 47 -0.93 -4.89 -0.62
CA LYS A 47 -1.50 -4.73 0.72
C LYS A 47 -0.67 -5.45 1.75
N CYS A 48 -0.27 -4.76 2.83
CA CYS A 48 0.39 -5.40 3.97
C CYS A 48 -0.60 -6.26 4.77
N GLY A 49 -0.15 -7.44 5.16
CA GLY A 49 -0.88 -8.35 6.04
C GLY A 49 -2.07 -9.07 5.41
N PRO A 50 -2.83 -9.83 6.22
CA PRO A 50 -3.89 -10.71 5.78
C PRO A 50 -5.24 -10.00 5.58
N ASP A 51 -5.28 -9.01 4.71
CA ASP A 51 -6.50 -8.26 4.38
C ASP A 51 -7.05 -8.72 3.03
N TYR A 52 -8.30 -9.22 3.03
CA TYR A 52 -8.99 -9.69 1.83
C TYR A 52 -9.96 -8.67 1.22
N ILE A 53 -10.25 -7.59 1.94
CA ILE A 53 -11.28 -6.62 1.55
C ILE A 53 -10.65 -5.41 0.86
N ASP A 54 -9.61 -4.81 1.45
CA ASP A 54 -8.93 -3.67 0.86
C ASP A 54 -8.32 -4.01 -0.50
N THR A 55 -7.86 -5.26 -0.68
CA THR A 55 -7.35 -5.76 -1.96
C THR A 55 -8.38 -5.69 -3.09
N GLN A 56 -9.68 -5.88 -2.79
CA GLN A 56 -10.76 -5.74 -3.78
C GLN A 56 -10.95 -4.29 -4.18
N PHE A 57 -10.90 -3.36 -3.21
CA PHE A 57 -10.99 -1.94 -3.50
C PHE A 57 -9.82 -1.44 -4.34
N HIS A 58 -8.61 -1.91 -4.02
CA HIS A 58 -7.43 -1.62 -4.82
C HIS A 58 -7.61 -2.11 -6.27
N ALA A 59 -8.15 -3.32 -6.44
CA ALA A 59 -8.37 -3.89 -7.77
C ALA A 59 -9.41 -3.09 -8.57
N ILE A 60 -10.49 -2.62 -7.93
CA ILE A 60 -11.47 -1.74 -8.55
C ILE A 60 -10.83 -0.41 -8.96
N ALA A 61 -10.03 0.18 -8.09
CA ALA A 61 -9.42 1.49 -8.33
C ALA A 61 -8.34 1.44 -9.41
N SER A 62 -7.42 0.47 -9.35
CA SER A 62 -6.29 0.34 -10.28
C SER A 62 -6.62 -0.42 -11.56
N GLY A 63 -7.58 -1.37 -11.52
CA GLY A 63 -7.85 -2.33 -12.59
C GLY A 63 -6.88 -3.53 -12.62
N ARG A 64 -6.02 -3.68 -11.61
CA ARG A 64 -5.07 -4.80 -11.45
C ARG A 64 -5.28 -5.48 -10.10
N PRO A 65 -5.04 -6.80 -9.99
CA PRO A 65 -5.10 -7.50 -8.71
C PRO A 65 -4.16 -6.87 -7.69
N SER A 66 -4.63 -6.65 -6.47
CA SER A 66 -3.77 -6.27 -5.35
C SER A 66 -3.17 -7.50 -4.70
N ILE A 67 -1.89 -7.46 -4.39
CA ILE A 67 -1.14 -8.61 -3.89
C ILE A 67 -0.83 -8.41 -2.40
N ASN A 68 -1.16 -9.40 -1.58
CA ASN A 68 -0.84 -9.36 -0.17
C ASN A 68 0.65 -9.61 0.06
N LEU A 69 1.23 -8.80 0.95
CA LEU A 69 2.59 -8.92 1.46
C LEU A 69 2.50 -9.17 2.96
N ASP A 70 2.87 -10.37 3.40
CA ASP A 70 2.65 -10.80 4.78
C ASP A 70 3.88 -11.53 5.31
N THR A 71 4.63 -10.87 6.20
CA THR A 71 5.85 -11.44 6.81
C THR A 71 5.54 -12.47 7.90
N GLY A 72 4.30 -12.59 8.35
CA GLY A 72 3.86 -13.64 9.28
C GLY A 72 3.54 -14.96 8.58
N MET A 73 3.14 -14.93 7.30
CA MET A 73 2.74 -16.10 6.52
C MET A 73 3.73 -16.46 5.41
N MET A 74 4.63 -15.55 5.04
CA MET A 74 5.61 -15.73 3.97
C MET A 74 7.03 -15.50 4.49
N HIS A 75 7.98 -16.30 4.00
CA HIS A 75 9.38 -15.97 4.17
C HIS A 75 9.72 -14.65 3.48
N HIS A 76 10.59 -13.84 4.07
CA HIS A 76 10.98 -12.53 3.55
C HIS A 76 11.43 -12.59 2.08
N HIS A 77 12.28 -13.57 1.72
CA HIS A 77 12.74 -13.74 0.32
C HIS A 77 11.60 -14.04 -0.65
N HIS A 78 10.63 -14.86 -0.22
CA HIS A 78 9.46 -15.17 -1.05
C HIS A 78 8.59 -13.92 -1.26
N MET A 79 8.37 -13.13 -0.20
CA MET A 79 7.64 -11.87 -0.28
C MET A 79 8.33 -10.87 -1.22
N GLN A 80 9.65 -10.70 -1.10
CA GLN A 80 10.45 -9.84 -1.97
C GLN A 80 10.40 -10.30 -3.44
N ARG A 81 10.48 -11.61 -3.68
CA ARG A 81 10.32 -12.18 -5.02
C ARG A 81 8.93 -11.91 -5.60
N ILE A 82 7.87 -12.12 -4.82
CA ILE A 82 6.50 -11.81 -5.24
C ILE A 82 6.37 -10.33 -5.57
N TYR A 83 6.87 -9.45 -4.70
CA TYR A 83 6.86 -8.01 -4.94
C TYR A 83 7.51 -7.68 -6.29
N ASN A 84 8.73 -8.13 -6.53
CA ASN A 84 9.45 -7.87 -7.77
C ASN A 84 8.70 -8.41 -8.99
N LEU A 85 8.15 -9.62 -8.91
CA LEU A 85 7.41 -10.26 -10.01
C LEU A 85 6.21 -9.42 -10.46
N TYR A 86 5.42 -8.89 -9.50
CA TYR A 86 4.23 -8.09 -9.84
C TYR A 86 4.57 -6.64 -10.17
N ALA A 87 5.64 -6.11 -9.59
CA ALA A 87 6.11 -4.76 -9.84
C ALA A 87 6.81 -4.59 -11.21
N GLU A 88 7.29 -5.67 -11.84
CA GLU A 88 8.12 -5.62 -13.04
C GLU A 88 7.50 -4.77 -14.16
N ASN A 89 6.24 -5.02 -14.49
CA ASN A 89 5.51 -4.35 -15.56
C ASN A 89 4.63 -3.20 -15.07
N ALA A 90 5.02 -2.54 -13.98
CA ALA A 90 4.32 -1.40 -13.44
C ALA A 90 5.19 -0.14 -13.54
N ASP A 91 4.55 0.99 -13.83
CA ASP A 91 5.21 2.31 -13.78
C ASP A 91 5.33 2.80 -12.33
N VAL A 92 4.32 2.49 -11.49
CA VAL A 92 4.24 2.88 -10.08
C VAL A 92 3.75 1.72 -9.23
N CYS A 93 4.37 1.53 -8.06
CA CYS A 93 3.93 0.54 -7.07
C CYS A 93 3.41 1.24 -5.82
N VAL A 94 2.19 0.90 -5.40
CA VAL A 94 1.55 1.47 -4.21
C VAL A 94 1.22 0.35 -3.24
N THR A 95 1.87 0.36 -2.07
CA THR A 95 1.63 -0.62 -1.00
C THR A 95 0.82 0.04 0.11
N GLU A 96 -0.35 -0.49 0.45
CA GLU A 96 -1.10 -0.01 1.62
C GLU A 96 -0.71 -0.79 2.86
N GLY A 97 -0.33 -0.07 3.93
CA GLY A 97 -0.06 -0.63 5.25
C GLY A 97 -1.32 -1.13 5.97
N ALA A 98 -1.14 -2.04 6.90
CA ALA A 98 -2.17 -2.46 7.85
C ALA A 98 -1.99 -1.71 9.17
N MET A 99 -3.08 -1.48 9.91
CA MET A 99 -3.07 -0.84 11.26
C MET A 99 -2.26 0.46 11.31
N GLY A 100 -1.57 0.75 12.41
CA GLY A 100 -0.53 1.78 12.48
C GLY A 100 0.78 1.30 11.86
N LEU A 101 1.63 2.25 11.45
CA LEU A 101 2.87 1.96 10.72
C LEU A 101 3.77 0.95 11.44
N PHE A 102 3.85 1.03 12.77
CA PHE A 102 4.69 0.18 13.61
C PHE A 102 3.92 -0.92 14.35
N ASP A 103 2.61 -1.09 14.08
CA ASP A 103 1.79 -2.09 14.73
C ASP A 103 2.01 -3.46 14.07
N GLY A 104 2.67 -4.37 14.77
CA GLY A 104 2.92 -5.74 14.37
C GLY A 104 2.43 -6.74 15.43
N TYR A 105 2.61 -8.04 15.18
CA TYR A 105 2.25 -9.09 16.13
C TYR A 105 3.23 -9.16 17.33
N SER A 106 4.44 -8.61 17.18
CA SER A 106 5.43 -8.46 18.26
C SER A 106 6.24 -7.19 18.00
N ARG A 107 5.81 -6.07 18.60
CA ARG A 107 6.30 -4.72 18.30
C ARG A 107 6.17 -4.44 16.80
N ASP A 108 7.27 -4.12 16.10
CA ASP A 108 7.31 -3.83 14.67
C ASP A 108 7.37 -5.08 13.76
N LYS A 109 7.50 -6.30 14.31
CA LYS A 109 7.47 -7.54 13.51
C LYS A 109 6.08 -7.80 12.95
N GLY A 110 5.97 -8.00 11.66
CA GLY A 110 4.72 -8.12 10.94
C GLY A 110 4.07 -6.78 10.60
N SER A 111 4.70 -5.66 10.96
CA SER A 111 4.17 -4.32 10.71
C SER A 111 4.41 -3.84 9.27
N ALA A 112 3.71 -2.78 8.90
CA ALA A 112 3.95 -2.08 7.64
C ALA A 112 5.38 -1.49 7.58
N ALA A 113 5.96 -1.10 8.72
CA ALA A 113 7.34 -0.61 8.80
C ALA A 113 8.36 -1.70 8.47
N GLU A 114 8.15 -2.93 8.93
CA GLU A 114 9.02 -4.06 8.56
C GLU A 114 9.01 -4.30 7.06
N ILE A 115 7.83 -4.30 6.44
CA ILE A 115 7.69 -4.46 4.98
C ILE A 115 8.35 -3.31 4.22
N ALA A 116 8.16 -2.06 4.69
CA ALA A 116 8.83 -0.90 4.09
C ALA A 116 10.37 -1.05 4.12
N ASN A 117 10.93 -1.55 5.23
CA ASN A 117 12.36 -1.78 5.37
C ASN A 117 12.86 -2.91 4.46
N LEU A 118 12.13 -4.05 4.43
CA LEU A 118 12.51 -5.21 3.61
C LEU A 118 12.50 -4.90 2.10
N LEU A 119 11.60 -4.03 1.68
CA LEU A 119 11.45 -3.63 0.27
C LEU A 119 12.11 -2.28 -0.04
N ASN A 120 12.71 -1.62 0.98
CA ASN A 120 13.30 -0.28 0.88
C ASN A 120 12.33 0.77 0.31
N LEU A 121 11.08 0.73 0.75
CA LEU A 121 10.02 1.63 0.27
C LEU A 121 10.00 2.94 1.08
N PRO A 122 9.99 4.11 0.43
CA PRO A 122 9.61 5.35 1.06
C PRO A 122 8.17 5.29 1.59
N VAL A 123 7.94 5.85 2.77
CA VAL A 123 6.64 5.85 3.44
C VAL A 123 5.97 7.22 3.31
N VAL A 124 4.74 7.23 2.84
CA VAL A 124 3.83 8.37 2.90
C VAL A 124 2.86 8.15 4.06
N LEU A 125 2.89 9.04 5.04
CA LEU A 125 1.99 8.97 6.21
C LEU A 125 0.64 9.58 5.88
N VAL A 126 -0.44 8.90 6.24
CA VAL A 126 -1.80 9.46 6.27
C VAL A 126 -2.19 9.75 7.71
N ILE A 127 -2.43 11.02 8.01
CA ILE A 127 -2.77 11.51 9.34
C ILE A 127 -4.21 12.02 9.34
N ASN A 128 -5.05 11.50 10.25
CA ASN A 128 -6.37 12.07 10.49
C ASN A 128 -6.23 13.41 11.20
N ALA A 129 -6.61 14.50 10.55
CA ALA A 129 -6.49 15.86 11.06
C ALA A 129 -7.79 16.44 11.63
N ARG A 130 -8.87 15.64 11.73
CA ARG A 130 -10.20 16.13 12.15
C ARG A 130 -10.20 16.93 13.45
N ALA A 131 -9.36 16.55 14.40
CA ALA A 131 -9.25 17.20 15.70
C ALA A 131 -7.80 17.56 16.06
N ALA A 132 -6.98 17.85 15.04
CA ALA A 132 -5.57 18.15 15.21
C ALA A 132 -5.18 19.39 14.39
N ALA A 133 -4.26 20.17 14.92
CA ALA A 133 -3.66 21.31 14.25
C ALA A 133 -2.14 21.23 14.41
N TYR A 134 -1.49 22.25 14.93
CA TYR A 134 -0.03 22.27 15.09
C TYR A 134 0.53 21.15 16.00
N SER A 135 -0.29 20.58 16.91
CA SER A 135 0.11 19.44 17.76
C SER A 135 0.48 18.15 17.00
N VAL A 136 0.30 18.13 15.69
CA VAL A 136 0.84 17.03 14.85
C VAL A 136 2.37 17.10 14.72
N ALA A 137 3.01 18.25 14.96
CA ALA A 137 4.46 18.43 14.82
C ALA A 137 5.29 17.42 15.66
N PRO A 138 5.08 17.28 17.01
CA PRO A 138 5.80 16.30 17.80
C PRO A 138 5.51 14.85 17.37
N MET A 139 4.29 14.56 16.90
CA MET A 139 3.95 13.23 16.38
C MET A 139 4.74 12.95 15.09
N LEU A 140 4.77 13.88 14.15
CA LEU A 140 5.52 13.75 12.91
C LEU A 140 7.01 13.63 13.16
N TRP A 141 7.54 14.45 14.08
CA TRP A 141 8.94 14.36 14.49
C TRP A 141 9.26 12.98 15.07
N GLY A 142 8.36 12.43 15.89
CA GLY A 142 8.46 11.06 16.42
C GLY A 142 8.53 10.02 15.30
N PHE A 143 7.62 10.05 14.34
CA PHE A 143 7.64 9.12 13.19
C PHE A 143 8.94 9.18 12.39
N LYS A 144 9.47 10.38 12.20
CA LYS A 144 10.72 10.58 11.44
C LYS A 144 11.95 10.02 12.16
N HIS A 145 11.99 10.08 13.49
CA HIS A 145 13.18 9.78 14.27
C HIS A 145 13.11 8.47 15.05
N PHE A 146 11.93 7.89 15.23
CA PHE A 146 11.74 6.67 16.00
C PHE A 146 12.45 5.46 15.39
N ALA A 147 12.42 5.31 14.06
CA ALA A 147 13.05 4.21 13.36
C ALA A 147 13.89 4.72 12.18
N GLN A 148 15.21 4.76 12.35
CA GLN A 148 16.17 5.32 11.37
C GLN A 148 16.11 4.64 9.98
N LYS A 149 15.66 3.37 9.92
CA LYS A 149 15.56 2.62 8.66
C LYS A 149 14.31 2.95 7.85
N VAL A 150 13.28 3.53 8.48
CA VAL A 150 12.02 3.88 7.82
C VAL A 150 12.13 5.30 7.26
N LYS A 151 12.10 5.43 5.94
CA LYS A 151 12.14 6.74 5.26
C LYS A 151 10.75 7.31 5.15
N ILE A 152 10.43 8.33 5.95
CA ILE A 152 9.20 9.11 5.77
C ILE A 152 9.41 10.11 4.62
N ALA A 153 8.77 9.88 3.48
CA ALA A 153 8.88 10.72 2.30
C ALA A 153 7.98 11.96 2.38
N GLY A 154 6.84 11.85 3.07
CA GLY A 154 5.93 12.97 3.22
C GLY A 154 4.65 12.57 3.96
N VAL A 155 3.75 13.55 4.10
CA VAL A 155 2.49 13.42 4.86
C VAL A 155 1.31 13.87 4.01
N ILE A 156 0.22 13.13 4.10
CA ILE A 156 -1.11 13.50 3.64
C ILE A 156 -2.01 13.66 4.85
N PHE A 157 -2.71 14.77 4.92
CA PHE A 157 -3.69 15.01 5.98
C PHE A 157 -5.10 14.67 5.49
N ASN A 158 -5.76 13.78 6.21
CA ASN A 158 -7.14 13.39 5.91
C ASN A 158 -8.11 14.17 6.84
N GLN A 159 -9.32 14.44 6.36
CA GLN A 159 -10.39 15.15 7.08
C GLN A 159 -10.02 16.58 7.47
N VAL A 160 -9.38 17.31 6.60
CA VAL A 160 -9.04 18.72 6.82
C VAL A 160 -10.27 19.61 6.60
N SER A 161 -10.55 20.48 7.55
CA SER A 161 -11.78 21.30 7.55
C SER A 161 -11.72 22.52 6.62
N SER A 162 -10.54 23.09 6.38
CA SER A 162 -10.37 24.31 5.59
C SER A 162 -8.93 24.50 5.09
N ALA A 163 -8.73 25.41 4.15
CA ALA A 163 -7.40 25.79 3.70
C ALA A 163 -6.55 26.44 4.81
N SER A 164 -7.15 27.23 5.71
CA SER A 164 -6.46 27.79 6.87
C SER A 164 -6.05 26.70 7.86
N HIS A 165 -6.88 25.68 8.08
CA HIS A 165 -6.51 24.52 8.86
C HIS A 165 -5.30 23.81 8.26
N TYR A 166 -5.28 23.63 6.94
CA TYR A 166 -4.14 23.01 6.26
C TYR A 166 -2.85 23.81 6.40
N ALA A 167 -2.94 25.16 6.47
CA ALA A 167 -1.76 26.01 6.68
C ALA A 167 -1.05 25.67 8.00
N PHE A 168 -1.79 25.52 9.12
CA PHE A 168 -1.20 25.11 10.40
C PHE A 168 -0.56 23.73 10.35
N LEU A 169 -1.18 22.79 9.62
CA LEU A 169 -0.64 21.45 9.45
C LEU A 169 0.65 21.46 8.61
N LYS A 170 0.73 22.35 7.61
CA LYS A 170 1.91 22.54 6.80
C LYS A 170 3.07 23.16 7.60
N ASP A 171 2.80 24.11 8.47
CA ASP A 171 3.80 24.68 9.38
C ASP A 171 4.36 23.60 10.30
N ALA A 172 3.52 22.74 10.86
CA ALA A 172 3.92 21.60 11.67
C ALA A 172 4.82 20.61 10.91
N CYS A 173 4.55 20.39 9.62
CA CYS A 173 5.42 19.57 8.76
C CYS A 173 6.79 20.22 8.56
N THR A 174 6.83 21.53 8.34
CA THR A 174 8.08 22.30 8.17
C THR A 174 8.96 22.15 9.40
N ASP A 175 8.40 22.33 10.60
CA ASP A 175 9.15 22.24 11.86
C ASP A 175 9.58 20.80 12.19
N ALA A 176 8.79 19.79 11.79
CA ALA A 176 9.18 18.39 11.88
C ALA A 176 10.18 17.97 10.77
N GLY A 177 10.41 18.83 9.78
CA GLY A 177 11.28 18.57 8.63
C GLY A 177 10.76 17.44 7.74
N ILE A 178 9.43 17.35 7.54
CA ILE A 178 8.76 16.38 6.67
C ILE A 178 7.96 17.14 5.61
N GLU A 179 7.92 16.61 4.39
CA GLU A 179 7.17 17.22 3.31
C GLU A 179 5.66 17.06 3.48
N ALA A 180 4.93 18.18 3.41
CA ALA A 180 3.47 18.20 3.31
C ALA A 180 3.07 17.99 1.85
N LEU A 181 2.50 16.84 1.52
CA LEU A 181 2.13 16.47 0.15
C LEU A 181 0.71 16.88 -0.23
N GLY A 182 -0.09 17.27 0.73
CA GLY A 182 -1.46 17.69 0.50
C GLY A 182 -2.44 17.17 1.55
N TYR A 183 -3.73 17.26 1.20
CA TYR A 183 -4.78 16.85 2.11
C TYR A 183 -6.03 16.36 1.38
N ILE A 184 -6.87 15.64 2.09
CA ILE A 184 -8.24 15.31 1.70
C ILE A 184 -9.18 16.12 2.58
N PRO A 185 -10.07 16.96 2.00
CA PRO A 185 -11.02 17.71 2.79
C PRO A 185 -12.02 16.80 3.49
N PHE A 186 -12.56 17.26 4.63
CA PHE A 186 -13.68 16.59 5.26
C PHE A 186 -14.91 16.64 4.33
N ALA A 187 -15.45 15.48 4.00
CA ALA A 187 -16.67 15.35 3.24
C ALA A 187 -17.41 14.08 3.67
N ASP A 188 -18.65 14.26 4.18
CA ASP A 188 -19.47 13.14 4.66
C ASP A 188 -19.75 12.10 3.56
N GLU A 189 -19.81 12.53 2.32
CA GLU A 189 -20.07 11.68 1.14
C GLU A 189 -18.92 10.71 0.82
N LEU A 190 -17.74 10.93 1.39
CA LEU A 190 -16.53 10.11 1.18
C LEU A 190 -16.30 9.10 2.31
N TYR A 191 -17.24 9.04 3.25
CA TYR A 191 -17.11 8.13 4.37
C TYR A 191 -17.25 6.68 3.90
N ILE A 192 -16.13 5.96 3.88
CA ILE A 192 -16.15 4.51 3.79
C ILE A 192 -16.45 4.00 5.20
N PRO A 193 -17.60 3.36 5.45
CA PRO A 193 -17.96 2.92 6.81
C PRO A 193 -16.83 2.09 7.42
N SER A 194 -16.45 2.43 8.66
CA SER A 194 -15.49 1.62 9.40
C SER A 194 -16.07 0.22 9.60
N ARG A 195 -15.31 -0.79 9.22
CA ARG A 195 -15.76 -2.17 9.27
C ARG A 195 -15.57 -2.72 10.67
N HIS A 196 -16.64 -2.93 11.39
CA HIS A 196 -16.70 -3.98 12.40
C HIS A 196 -16.88 -5.30 11.64
N LEU A 197 -16.09 -6.30 11.91
CA LEU A 197 -16.10 -7.73 11.52
C LEU A 197 -17.35 -8.31 10.77
N GLY A 198 -18.11 -7.49 10.08
CA GLY A 198 -19.32 -7.82 9.36
C GLY A 198 -19.29 -7.21 7.97
N LEU A 199 -19.30 -8.06 7.01
CA LEU A 199 -19.30 -7.89 5.57
C LEU A 199 -20.41 -6.95 5.11
N THR A 200 -20.11 -5.68 4.88
CA THR A 200 -20.90 -4.92 3.91
C THR A 200 -20.06 -4.81 2.64
N VAL A 201 -20.23 -5.77 1.76
CA VAL A 201 -19.74 -5.65 0.39
C VAL A 201 -20.64 -4.59 -0.27
N THR A 202 -20.21 -3.35 -0.20
CA THR A 202 -20.78 -2.29 -1.02
C THR A 202 -20.63 -2.71 -2.47
N SER A 203 -21.68 -2.58 -3.28
CA SER A 203 -21.65 -3.04 -4.68
C SER A 203 -20.43 -2.47 -5.41
N LYS A 204 -19.85 -3.23 -6.35
CA LYS A 204 -18.70 -2.80 -7.15
C LYS A 204 -18.92 -1.46 -7.86
N SER A 205 -20.16 -1.17 -8.30
CA SER A 205 -20.52 0.11 -8.89
C SER A 205 -20.36 1.26 -7.90
N SER A 206 -20.91 1.13 -6.69
CA SER A 206 -20.78 2.14 -5.64
C SER A 206 -19.31 2.40 -5.25
N MET A 207 -18.48 1.37 -5.17
CA MET A 207 -17.05 1.54 -4.84
C MET A 207 -16.25 2.18 -5.98
N ASN A 208 -16.64 1.91 -7.23
CA ASN A 208 -16.06 2.59 -8.38
C ASN A 208 -16.36 4.10 -8.37
N ASP A 209 -17.59 4.48 -8.03
CA ASP A 209 -18.01 5.89 -7.92
C ASP A 209 -17.29 6.59 -6.76
N VAL A 210 -17.11 5.90 -5.64
CA VAL A 210 -16.32 6.41 -4.50
C VAL A 210 -14.85 6.65 -4.90
N ALA A 211 -14.23 5.68 -5.58
CA ALA A 211 -12.85 5.83 -6.07
C ALA A 211 -12.72 7.01 -7.04
N GLU A 212 -13.72 7.23 -7.90
CA GLU A 212 -13.75 8.34 -8.85
C GLU A 212 -13.85 9.69 -8.12
N LYS A 213 -14.78 9.83 -7.17
CA LYS A 213 -14.93 11.05 -6.37
C LYS A 213 -13.67 11.39 -5.60
N ILE A 214 -13.05 10.40 -4.93
CA ILE A 214 -11.82 10.61 -4.20
C ILE A 214 -10.68 11.00 -5.14
N SER A 215 -10.59 10.40 -6.33
CA SER A 215 -9.55 10.74 -7.31
C SER A 215 -9.58 12.21 -7.72
N ILE A 216 -10.77 12.79 -7.88
CA ILE A 216 -10.96 14.21 -8.19
C ILE A 216 -10.39 15.09 -7.06
N LEU A 217 -10.63 14.72 -5.81
CA LEU A 217 -10.09 15.47 -4.67
C LEU A 217 -8.59 15.32 -4.55
N ILE A 218 -8.05 14.14 -4.79
CA ILE A 218 -6.59 13.92 -4.78
C ILE A 218 -5.92 14.75 -5.87
N GLU A 219 -6.44 14.75 -7.10
CA GLU A 219 -5.90 15.56 -8.19
C GLU A 219 -5.92 17.07 -7.84
N LYS A 220 -6.91 17.51 -7.09
CA LYS A 220 -7.07 18.94 -6.71
C LYS A 220 -6.20 19.37 -5.53
N TYR A 221 -6.04 18.50 -4.51
CA TYR A 221 -5.49 18.90 -3.21
C TYR A 221 -4.18 18.20 -2.83
N VAL A 222 -3.69 17.26 -3.66
CA VAL A 222 -2.44 16.54 -3.41
C VAL A 222 -1.46 16.80 -4.54
N ASP A 223 -0.23 17.12 -4.19
CA ASP A 223 0.88 17.26 -5.14
C ASP A 223 1.39 15.88 -5.57
N ILE A 224 0.74 15.30 -6.58
CA ILE A 224 1.05 13.96 -7.09
C ILE A 224 2.44 13.90 -7.72
N ASP A 225 2.88 14.95 -8.40
CA ASP A 225 4.18 14.95 -9.07
C ASP A 225 5.31 14.98 -8.05
N LYS A 226 5.15 15.76 -6.98
CA LYS A 226 6.07 15.76 -5.85
C LYS A 226 6.05 14.42 -5.11
N LEU A 227 4.87 13.81 -4.89
CA LEU A 227 4.75 12.48 -4.30
C LEU A 227 5.53 11.45 -5.11
N ILE A 228 5.34 11.38 -6.42
CA ILE A 228 6.05 10.45 -7.32
C ILE A 228 7.57 10.72 -7.26
N SER A 229 7.98 11.97 -7.28
CA SER A 229 9.40 12.35 -7.22
C SER A 229 10.08 11.92 -5.92
N LEU A 230 9.42 12.12 -4.77
CA LEU A 230 9.96 11.74 -3.45
C LEU A 230 9.93 10.23 -3.18
N CYS A 231 9.09 9.50 -3.90
CA CYS A 231 8.90 8.07 -3.72
C CYS A 231 9.69 7.21 -4.71
N GLN A 232 10.78 7.74 -5.28
CA GLN A 232 11.70 6.95 -6.10
C GLN A 232 12.49 5.97 -5.24
N ALA A 233 12.47 4.70 -5.61
CA ALA A 233 13.25 3.65 -4.96
C ALA A 233 13.89 2.72 -5.99
N VAL A 234 14.96 2.04 -5.58
CA VAL A 234 15.67 1.07 -6.44
C VAL A 234 14.77 -0.12 -6.72
N PHE A 235 14.62 -0.47 -7.99
CA PHE A 235 13.92 -1.65 -8.45
C PHE A 235 14.84 -2.51 -9.33
N PRO A 236 14.81 -3.84 -9.26
CA PRO A 236 14.08 -4.65 -8.27
C PRO A 236 14.61 -4.46 -6.85
N CYS A 237 13.77 -4.71 -5.83
CA CYS A 237 14.27 -4.73 -4.47
C CYS A 237 15.28 -5.88 -4.32
N PRO A 238 16.43 -5.64 -3.67
CA PRO A 238 17.45 -6.67 -3.50
C PRO A 238 16.92 -7.81 -2.61
N TYR A 239 17.14 -9.05 -3.03
CA TYR A 239 16.87 -10.24 -2.22
C TYR A 239 17.86 -11.33 -2.58
N THR A 240 18.18 -12.17 -1.60
CA THR A 240 19.02 -13.34 -1.79
C THR A 240 18.09 -14.56 -1.89
N LEU A 241 18.15 -15.27 -3.01
CA LEU A 241 17.44 -16.55 -3.12
C LEU A 241 18.13 -17.54 -2.18
N PRO A 242 17.39 -18.21 -1.26
CA PRO A 242 17.91 -19.43 -0.68
C PRO A 242 18.18 -20.40 -1.85
N TYR A 243 19.32 -21.05 -1.83
CA TYR A 243 19.64 -22.08 -2.81
C TYR A 243 18.62 -23.21 -2.63
N VAL A 244 17.58 -23.19 -3.41
CA VAL A 244 16.67 -24.32 -3.59
C VAL A 244 17.12 -24.96 -4.88
N SER A 245 17.75 -26.14 -4.79
CA SER A 245 17.99 -26.94 -5.98
C SER A 245 16.64 -27.22 -6.62
N GLU A 246 16.43 -26.79 -7.84
CA GLU A 246 15.21 -27.08 -8.61
C GLU A 246 15.05 -28.59 -8.91
N GLU A 247 16.08 -29.39 -8.61
CA GLU A 247 16.16 -30.82 -8.88
C GLU A 247 15.14 -31.68 -8.12
N GLY A 248 14.46 -31.15 -7.10
CA GLY A 248 13.49 -31.92 -6.29
C GLY A 248 12.02 -31.78 -6.67
N ILE A 249 11.64 -30.86 -7.59
CA ILE A 249 10.22 -30.53 -7.83
C ILE A 249 9.66 -31.21 -9.10
N ASN A 250 10.50 -31.73 -9.96
CA ASN A 250 10.07 -32.20 -11.30
C ASN A 250 9.53 -33.63 -11.39
N GLU A 251 9.49 -34.43 -10.34
CA GLU A 251 9.17 -35.86 -10.48
C GLU A 251 7.84 -36.35 -9.89
N VAL A 252 7.01 -35.55 -9.23
CA VAL A 252 5.98 -36.18 -8.39
C VAL A 252 4.54 -36.15 -8.92
N PHE A 253 4.13 -35.32 -9.86
CA PHE A 253 2.71 -35.31 -10.24
C PHE A 253 2.42 -35.39 -11.76
N GLN A 254 2.34 -36.61 -12.29
CA GLN A 254 1.79 -36.87 -13.64
C GLN A 254 0.24 -36.81 -13.67
N LYS A 255 -0.46 -36.70 -12.53
CA LYS A 255 -1.92 -36.57 -12.48
C LYS A 255 -2.34 -35.13 -12.31
N LYS A 256 -3.04 -34.58 -13.31
CA LYS A 256 -3.74 -33.31 -13.17
C LYS A 256 -4.86 -33.44 -12.13
N ILE A 257 -4.73 -32.72 -11.03
CA ILE A 257 -5.76 -32.63 -10.01
C ILE A 257 -6.69 -31.46 -10.36
N ARG A 258 -8.00 -31.70 -10.31
CA ARG A 258 -8.99 -30.63 -10.49
C ARG A 258 -9.38 -30.08 -9.11
N ILE A 259 -9.17 -28.79 -8.91
CA ILE A 259 -9.55 -28.11 -7.67
C ILE A 259 -10.70 -27.14 -8.02
N ALA A 260 -11.86 -27.35 -7.40
CA ALA A 260 -12.97 -26.42 -7.49
C ALA A 260 -12.80 -25.32 -6.43
N VAL A 261 -12.89 -24.06 -6.83
CA VAL A 261 -12.79 -22.91 -5.92
C VAL A 261 -14.10 -22.14 -6.00
N ALA A 262 -14.83 -22.04 -4.88
CA ALA A 262 -15.96 -21.13 -4.77
C ALA A 262 -15.44 -19.69 -4.80
N ARG A 263 -15.98 -18.86 -5.71
CA ARG A 263 -15.54 -17.47 -5.85
C ARG A 263 -16.69 -16.59 -6.32
N ASP A 264 -17.23 -15.82 -5.41
CA ASP A 264 -18.21 -14.77 -5.64
C ASP A 264 -18.03 -13.65 -4.61
N GLU A 265 -19.03 -12.80 -4.41
CA GLU A 265 -18.99 -11.71 -3.44
C GLU A 265 -18.93 -12.20 -1.98
N ALA A 266 -19.46 -13.39 -1.70
CA ALA A 266 -19.42 -14.02 -0.37
C ALA A 266 -18.15 -14.88 -0.17
N PHE A 267 -17.68 -15.56 -1.22
CA PHE A 267 -16.49 -16.40 -1.23
C PHE A 267 -15.31 -15.70 -1.89
N CYS A 268 -14.83 -14.63 -1.25
CA CYS A 268 -13.77 -13.77 -1.81
C CYS A 268 -12.48 -13.74 -0.96
N PHE A 269 -12.43 -14.48 0.16
CA PHE A 269 -11.31 -14.46 1.09
C PHE A 269 -10.21 -15.44 0.66
N THR A 270 -9.60 -15.14 -0.48
CA THR A 270 -8.47 -15.89 -1.04
C THR A 270 -7.38 -14.94 -1.52
N TYR A 271 -6.13 -15.27 -1.23
CA TYR A 271 -5.01 -14.55 -1.81
C TYR A 271 -4.89 -14.88 -3.30
N HIS A 272 -4.69 -13.85 -4.11
CA HIS A 272 -4.49 -14.01 -5.54
C HIS A 272 -3.33 -14.97 -5.86
N GLU A 273 -2.22 -14.86 -5.12
CA GLU A 273 -1.03 -15.68 -5.33
C GLU A 273 -1.26 -17.16 -4.96
N ASN A 274 -2.11 -17.47 -3.96
CA ASN A 274 -2.43 -18.85 -3.63
C ASN A 274 -3.10 -19.59 -4.80
N LEU A 275 -4.07 -18.94 -5.46
CA LEU A 275 -4.72 -19.51 -6.64
C LEU A 275 -3.74 -19.68 -7.80
N LYS A 276 -2.85 -18.72 -8.00
CA LYS A 276 -1.81 -18.78 -9.02
C LYS A 276 -0.81 -19.91 -8.76
N GLN A 277 -0.41 -20.13 -7.51
CA GLN A 277 0.48 -21.25 -7.15
C GLN A 277 -0.21 -22.60 -7.37
N LEU A 278 -1.46 -22.76 -6.92
CA LEU A 278 -2.24 -23.98 -7.16
C LEU A 278 -2.40 -24.29 -8.65
N SER A 279 -2.47 -23.28 -9.52
CA SER A 279 -2.58 -23.48 -10.97
C SER A 279 -1.26 -23.91 -11.64
N LYS A 280 -0.13 -23.74 -10.96
CA LYS A 280 1.19 -24.17 -11.47
C LYS A 280 1.51 -25.61 -11.14
N TRP A 281 0.90 -26.16 -10.10
CA TRP A 281 1.05 -27.55 -9.67
C TRP A 281 0.02 -28.44 -10.33
#